data_b8a048600fb7cefd2b44bea70d363468
#
_entry.id   b8a048600fb7cefd2b44bea70d363468
#
_cell.length_a   1.000
_cell.length_b   1.000
_cell.length_c   1.000
_cell.angle_alpha   90.00
_cell.angle_beta   90.00
_cell.angle_gamma   90.00
#
_symmetry.space_group_name_H-M   'P 1'
#
loop_
_entity.id
_entity.type
_entity.pdbx_description
1 polymer ?
#
loop_
_entity_poly.entity_id
_entity_poly.type
_entity_poly.pdbx_seq_one_letter_code
_entity_poly.pdbx_strand_id
1 'polypeptide(L)'
;ELPQLSDVLLTLSRPTENQSLSYSQLWHLDHDDKRVCKLFIYLTDVRDTADGPLTFIPAPESKPFRNTLKSHMSDDKVFSRVDRSAVREMVAPRLSSFIVNTARCLHMGSRILSDRTRLLYTATYIQPPRIYPEPPARFRAVGSLNEIERTAMRL
;
A
#
# COMPACT_ATOMS: atom_id res chain seq x y z
N GLU A 1 13.70 2.24 -17.53
CA GLU A 1 14.43 2.40 -16.26
C GLU A 1 13.78 1.54 -15.16
N LEU A 2 14.61 0.94 -14.31
CA LEU A 2 14.13 0.10 -13.21
C LEU A 2 13.48 0.95 -12.10
N PRO A 3 12.39 0.46 -11.46
CA PRO A 3 11.87 1.09 -10.25
C PRO A 3 12.92 1.10 -9.14
N GLN A 4 13.00 2.20 -8.42
CA GLN A 4 13.96 2.42 -7.35
C GLN A 4 13.29 2.38 -5.99
N LEU A 5 13.89 1.70 -5.03
CA LEU A 5 13.42 1.62 -3.65
C LEU A 5 13.46 3.02 -3.02
N SER A 6 12.31 3.47 -2.55
CA SER A 6 12.15 4.78 -1.91
C SER A 6 12.01 4.67 -0.40
N ASP A 7 11.30 3.65 0.07
CA ASP A 7 10.90 3.54 1.46
C ASP A 7 10.62 2.09 1.85
N VAL A 8 10.86 1.76 3.12
CA VAL A 8 10.53 0.47 3.73
C VAL A 8 9.87 0.73 5.07
N LEU A 9 8.71 0.11 5.29
CA LEU A 9 7.97 0.21 6.54
C LEU A 9 7.67 -1.19 7.09
N LEU A 10 7.72 -1.27 8.42
CA LEU A 10 7.19 -2.39 9.18
C LEU A 10 6.05 -1.86 10.05
N THR A 11 4.82 -2.28 9.76
CA THR A 11 3.62 -1.76 10.40
C THR A 11 2.96 -2.83 11.24
N LEU A 12 2.88 -2.61 12.55
CA LEU A 12 2.08 -3.41 13.46
C LEU A 12 0.71 -2.74 13.64
N SER A 13 -0.33 -3.39 13.15
CA SER A 13 -1.72 -2.97 13.35
C SER A 13 -2.37 -3.81 14.43
N ARG A 14 -3.13 -3.15 15.30
CA ARG A 14 -3.87 -3.77 16.41
C ARG A 14 -5.37 -3.57 16.23
N PRO A 15 -6.21 -4.37 16.91
CA PRO A 15 -7.66 -4.13 16.97
C PRO A 15 -7.97 -2.70 17.39
N THR A 16 -8.94 -2.09 16.73
CA THR A 16 -9.33 -0.70 17.00
C THR A 16 -10.50 -0.72 17.99
N GLU A 17 -10.25 -0.33 19.21
CA GLU A 17 -11.27 -0.29 20.27
C GLU A 17 -12.26 0.88 20.09
N ASN A 18 -11.87 1.94 19.38
CA ASN A 18 -12.69 3.12 19.12
C ASN A 18 -12.78 3.46 17.64
N GLN A 19 -13.96 3.65 17.17
CA GLN A 19 -14.46 3.50 15.81
C GLN A 19 -14.26 4.69 14.87
N SER A 20 -13.37 5.62 15.14
CA SER A 20 -13.04 6.64 14.14
C SER A 20 -11.91 6.15 13.25
N LEU A 21 -12.25 5.77 12.01
CA LEU A 21 -11.26 5.41 10.98
C LEU A 21 -10.35 6.59 10.68
N SER A 22 -9.05 6.36 10.58
CA SER A 22 -8.07 7.39 10.32
C SER A 22 -6.98 6.94 9.33
N TYR A 23 -6.36 7.90 8.64
CA TYR A 23 -5.23 7.65 7.74
C TYR A 23 -5.45 6.46 6.78
N SER A 24 -4.55 5.46 6.84
CA SER A 24 -4.58 4.28 5.97
C SER A 24 -5.84 3.41 6.12
N GLN A 25 -6.64 3.60 7.15
CA GLN A 25 -7.94 2.94 7.31
C GLN A 25 -9.04 3.53 6.41
N LEU A 26 -8.82 4.71 5.85
CA LEU A 26 -9.68 5.34 4.86
C LEU A 26 -9.17 5.04 3.45
N TRP A 27 -10.07 5.06 2.48
CA TRP A 27 -9.70 4.89 1.08
C TRP A 27 -8.83 6.03 0.60
N HIS A 28 -7.67 5.70 -0.01
CA HIS A 28 -6.75 6.70 -0.52
C HIS A 28 -5.99 6.20 -1.75
N LEU A 29 -5.43 7.13 -2.50
CA LEU A 29 -4.38 6.90 -3.48
C LEU A 29 -3.09 7.46 -2.91
N ASP A 30 -1.97 6.79 -3.15
CA ASP A 30 -0.67 7.34 -2.79
C ASP A 30 -0.27 8.45 -3.75
N HIS A 31 0.25 9.52 -3.19
CA HIS A 31 0.71 10.69 -3.93
C HIS A 31 2.23 10.89 -3.88
N ASP A 32 2.97 9.84 -3.50
CA ASP A 32 4.43 9.89 -3.41
C ASP A 32 5.07 10.20 -4.77
N ASP A 33 4.48 9.67 -5.84
CA ASP A 33 4.79 9.99 -7.24
C ASP A 33 3.70 9.45 -8.18
N LYS A 34 3.77 9.74 -9.49
CA LYS A 34 2.82 9.20 -10.49
C LYS A 34 3.03 7.71 -10.79
N ARG A 35 4.25 7.22 -10.60
CA ARG A 35 4.65 5.85 -10.93
C ARG A 35 5.17 5.14 -9.70
N VAL A 36 4.23 4.85 -8.79
CA VAL A 36 4.49 4.17 -7.51
C VAL A 36 3.98 2.76 -7.58
N CYS A 37 4.81 1.83 -7.12
CA CYS A 37 4.35 0.49 -6.84
C CYS A 37 4.85 0.07 -5.45
N LYS A 38 3.99 -0.58 -4.69
CA LYS A 38 4.33 -1.07 -3.35
C LYS A 38 4.30 -2.59 -3.32
N LEU A 39 5.35 -3.17 -2.77
CA LEU A 39 5.38 -4.55 -2.35
C LEU A 39 4.85 -4.63 -0.93
N PHE A 40 3.87 -5.48 -0.71
CA PHE A 40 3.32 -5.81 0.60
C PHE A 40 3.64 -7.27 0.92
N ILE A 41 4.13 -7.56 2.13
CA ILE A 41 4.35 -8.92 2.61
C ILE A 41 3.71 -9.05 3.98
N TYR A 42 2.78 -10.00 4.11
CA TYR A 42 2.21 -10.35 5.40
C TYR A 42 3.24 -11.12 6.25
N LEU A 43 3.52 -10.63 7.45
CA LEU A 43 4.37 -11.31 8.42
C LEU A 43 3.54 -12.05 9.49
N THR A 44 2.23 -11.89 9.46
CA THR A 44 1.22 -12.66 10.22
C THR A 44 0.17 -13.20 9.26
N ASP A 45 -0.57 -14.23 9.66
CA ASP A 45 -1.70 -14.70 8.86
C ASP A 45 -2.82 -13.65 8.82
N VAL A 46 -3.45 -13.49 7.67
CA VAL A 46 -4.71 -12.78 7.46
C VAL A 46 -5.73 -13.81 6.99
N ARG A 47 -6.56 -14.30 7.92
CA ARG A 47 -7.39 -15.50 7.72
C ARG A 47 -8.76 -15.18 7.14
N ASP A 48 -9.23 -13.97 7.42
CA ASP A 48 -10.52 -13.46 6.96
C ASP A 48 -10.51 -11.92 6.88
N THR A 49 -11.63 -11.34 6.51
CA THR A 49 -11.78 -9.88 6.34
C THR A 49 -11.70 -9.11 7.66
N ALA A 50 -12.00 -9.77 8.80
CA ALA A 50 -11.91 -9.15 10.12
C ALA A 50 -10.46 -8.95 10.59
N ASP A 51 -9.49 -9.64 9.99
CA ASP A 51 -8.06 -9.48 10.27
C ASP A 51 -7.45 -8.24 9.57
N GLY A 52 -8.27 -7.41 8.93
CA GLY A 52 -7.86 -6.17 8.30
C GLY A 52 -6.94 -6.37 7.08
N PRO A 53 -7.35 -7.13 6.05
CA PRO A 53 -6.55 -7.34 4.85
C PRO A 53 -6.19 -6.03 4.15
N LEU A 54 -5.13 -6.07 3.34
CA LEU A 54 -4.95 -5.07 2.29
C LEU A 54 -6.15 -5.14 1.36
N THR A 55 -6.87 -4.04 1.23
CA THR A 55 -8.10 -3.94 0.44
C THR A 55 -7.91 -2.89 -0.64
N PHE A 56 -8.26 -3.21 -1.88
CA PHE A 56 -8.11 -2.25 -2.98
C PHE A 56 -9.20 -2.39 -4.02
N ILE A 57 -9.36 -1.32 -4.81
CA ILE A 57 -10.17 -1.26 -6.02
C ILE A 57 -9.21 -1.17 -7.20
N PRO A 58 -9.33 -2.02 -8.23
CA PRO A 58 -8.43 -2.02 -9.38
C PRO A 58 -8.37 -0.67 -10.10
N ALA A 59 -7.28 -0.45 -10.83
CA ALA A 59 -6.99 0.84 -11.46
C ALA A 59 -8.07 1.34 -12.45
N PRO A 60 -8.76 0.50 -13.24
CA PRO A 60 -9.84 0.96 -14.09
C PRO A 60 -10.99 1.58 -13.31
N GLU A 61 -11.45 0.92 -12.24
CA GLU A 61 -12.57 1.34 -11.40
C GLU A 61 -12.17 2.49 -10.46
N SER A 62 -10.89 2.66 -10.18
CA SER A 62 -10.34 3.76 -9.38
C SER A 62 -10.24 5.09 -10.16
N LYS A 63 -10.47 5.11 -11.47
CA LYS A 63 -10.35 6.32 -12.31
C LYS A 63 -11.13 7.54 -11.77
N PRO A 64 -12.37 7.41 -11.23
CA PRO A 64 -13.14 8.56 -10.75
C PRO A 64 -12.47 9.33 -9.60
N PHE A 65 -11.45 8.74 -8.96
CA PHE A 65 -10.79 9.31 -7.78
C PHE A 65 -9.40 9.90 -8.05
N ARG A 66 -8.83 9.72 -9.24
CA ARG A 66 -7.45 10.14 -9.55
C ARG A 66 -7.20 11.64 -9.48
N ASN A 67 -8.24 12.43 -9.69
CA ASN A 67 -8.15 13.90 -9.66
C ASN A 67 -8.84 14.48 -8.42
N THR A 68 -9.05 13.67 -7.38
CA THR A 68 -9.67 14.17 -6.16
C THR A 68 -8.63 14.89 -5.30
N LEU A 69 -8.98 16.08 -4.82
CA LEU A 69 -8.15 16.85 -3.88
C LEU A 69 -8.14 16.26 -2.46
N LYS A 70 -9.10 15.39 -2.15
CA LYS A 70 -9.16 14.73 -0.83
C LYS A 70 -8.24 13.52 -0.82
N SER A 71 -7.25 13.55 0.04
CA SER A 71 -6.31 12.45 0.22
C SER A 71 -6.97 11.17 0.76
N HIS A 72 -7.99 11.31 1.63
CA HIS A 72 -8.66 10.19 2.30
C HIS A 72 -10.18 10.30 2.15
N MET A 73 -10.86 9.19 1.91
CA MET A 73 -12.29 9.13 1.62
C MET A 73 -12.97 8.06 2.47
N SER A 74 -14.21 8.36 2.89
CA SER A 74 -15.10 7.40 3.55
C SER A 74 -15.66 6.38 2.55
N ASP A 75 -16.16 5.27 3.09
CA ASP A 75 -16.83 4.23 2.31
C ASP A 75 -18.01 4.79 1.50
N ASP A 76 -18.86 5.60 2.11
CA ASP A 76 -20.02 6.20 1.44
C ASP A 76 -19.61 7.00 0.20
N LYS A 77 -18.52 7.78 0.32
CA LYS A 77 -18.01 8.55 -0.80
C LYS A 77 -17.47 7.68 -1.92
N VAL A 78 -16.81 6.58 -1.59
CA VAL A 78 -16.28 5.66 -2.59
C VAL A 78 -17.39 4.89 -3.25
N PHE A 79 -18.30 4.31 -2.47
CA PHE A 79 -19.37 3.46 -2.98
C PHE A 79 -20.55 4.22 -3.59
N SER A 80 -20.55 5.56 -3.50
CA SER A 80 -21.44 6.39 -4.35
C SER A 80 -20.99 6.45 -5.82
N ARG A 81 -19.79 5.97 -6.16
CA ARG A 81 -19.19 6.06 -7.51
C ARG A 81 -18.70 4.75 -8.07
N VAL A 82 -18.48 3.76 -7.24
CA VAL A 82 -17.93 2.44 -7.62
C VAL A 82 -18.74 1.35 -6.93
N ASP A 83 -19.07 0.30 -7.67
CA ASP A 83 -19.76 -0.86 -7.12
C ASP A 83 -18.87 -1.61 -6.11
N ARG A 84 -19.47 -2.11 -5.03
CA ARG A 84 -18.75 -2.89 -3.99
C ARG A 84 -18.13 -4.19 -4.54
N SER A 85 -18.68 -4.76 -5.60
CA SER A 85 -18.13 -5.95 -6.26
C SER A 85 -16.74 -5.73 -6.88
N ALA A 86 -16.34 -4.46 -7.10
CA ALA A 86 -15.00 -4.13 -7.56
C ALA A 86 -13.91 -4.27 -6.46
N VAL A 87 -14.31 -4.37 -5.20
CA VAL A 87 -13.38 -4.49 -4.08
C VAL A 87 -12.64 -5.83 -4.10
N ARG A 88 -11.35 -5.79 -3.85
CA ARG A 88 -10.49 -6.95 -3.67
C ARG A 88 -9.86 -6.91 -2.28
N GLU A 89 -10.08 -7.95 -1.50
CA GLU A 89 -9.53 -8.13 -0.17
C GLU A 89 -8.49 -9.25 -0.20
N MET A 90 -7.28 -8.93 0.20
CA MET A 90 -6.14 -9.83 0.12
C MET A 90 -6.06 -10.70 1.39
N VAL A 91 -6.95 -11.67 1.51
CA VAL A 91 -6.91 -12.68 2.57
C VAL A 91 -5.90 -13.75 2.18
N ALA A 92 -4.86 -13.93 3.01
CA ALA A 92 -3.76 -14.84 2.69
C ALA A 92 -2.91 -15.18 3.92
N PRO A 93 -2.21 -16.33 3.94
CA PRO A 93 -1.31 -16.69 5.02
C PRO A 93 -0.07 -15.78 5.09
N ARG A 94 0.63 -15.86 6.21
CA ARG A 94 1.93 -15.19 6.37
C ARG A 94 2.89 -15.54 5.24
N LEU A 95 3.79 -14.63 4.93
CA LEU A 95 4.75 -14.66 3.82
C LEU A 95 4.13 -14.55 2.43
N SER A 96 2.80 -14.40 2.31
CA SER A 96 2.19 -14.00 1.06
C SER A 96 2.59 -12.58 0.70
N SER A 97 2.88 -12.35 -0.58
CA SER A 97 3.33 -11.07 -1.10
C SER A 97 2.43 -10.59 -2.24
N PHE A 98 2.25 -9.27 -2.32
CA PHE A 98 1.42 -8.60 -3.31
C PHE A 98 2.13 -7.37 -3.83
N ILE A 99 2.05 -7.11 -5.13
CA ILE A 99 2.54 -5.86 -5.72
C ILE A 99 1.33 -5.08 -6.21
N VAL A 100 1.17 -3.84 -5.73
CA VAL A 100 0.05 -2.97 -6.07
C VAL A 100 0.57 -1.61 -6.54
N ASN A 101 0.03 -1.11 -7.65
CA ASN A 101 0.24 0.28 -8.06
C ASN A 101 -0.69 1.18 -7.24
N THR A 102 -0.21 1.62 -6.09
CA THR A 102 -1.00 2.37 -5.10
C THR A 102 -1.30 3.81 -5.51
N ALA A 103 -0.57 4.36 -6.50
CA ALA A 103 -0.92 5.64 -7.11
C ALA A 103 -2.15 5.54 -8.07
N ARG A 104 -2.53 4.33 -8.48
CA ARG A 104 -3.62 4.10 -9.44
C ARG A 104 -4.75 3.26 -8.90
N CYS A 105 -4.50 2.42 -7.92
CA CYS A 105 -5.48 1.57 -7.25
C CYS A 105 -5.87 2.22 -5.93
N LEU A 106 -7.13 2.62 -5.81
CA LEU A 106 -7.67 3.12 -4.56
C LEU A 106 -7.60 2.00 -3.53
N HIS A 107 -7.03 2.27 -2.38
CA HIS A 107 -6.75 1.22 -1.40
C HIS A 107 -6.93 1.69 0.03
N MET A 108 -7.03 0.73 0.92
CA MET A 108 -7.07 0.92 2.37
C MET A 108 -6.55 -0.33 3.08
N GLY A 109 -6.33 -0.23 4.39
CA GLY A 109 -5.93 -1.37 5.20
C GLY A 109 -6.14 -1.14 6.69
N SER A 110 -5.79 -2.17 7.47
CA SER A 110 -5.74 -2.09 8.93
C SER A 110 -7.07 -1.85 9.67
N ARG A 111 -8.21 -2.18 9.07
CA ARG A 111 -9.50 -2.22 9.78
C ARG A 111 -9.65 -3.57 10.46
N ILE A 112 -8.94 -3.75 11.56
CA ILE A 112 -8.94 -5.02 12.30
C ILE A 112 -10.14 -5.04 13.23
N LEU A 113 -11.06 -5.98 12.99
CA LEU A 113 -12.27 -6.21 13.76
C LEU A 113 -12.16 -7.49 14.63
N SER A 114 -11.14 -8.32 14.36
CA SER A 114 -10.79 -9.47 15.18
C SER A 114 -9.98 -9.05 16.40
N ASP A 115 -9.71 -9.97 17.30
CA ASP A 115 -8.80 -9.81 18.45
C ASP A 115 -7.31 -9.95 18.10
N ARG A 116 -6.98 -10.10 16.79
CA ARG A 116 -5.62 -10.37 16.31
C ARG A 116 -4.88 -9.10 15.96
N THR A 117 -3.57 -9.23 15.85
CA THR A 117 -2.69 -8.20 15.32
C THR A 117 -2.21 -8.58 13.93
N ARG A 118 -1.96 -7.59 13.09
CA ARG A 118 -1.36 -7.78 11.77
C ARG A 118 -0.01 -7.09 11.69
N LEU A 119 1.02 -7.85 11.36
CA LEU A 119 2.34 -7.32 11.03
C LEU A 119 2.53 -7.34 9.52
N LEU A 120 2.82 -6.18 8.96
CA LEU A 120 2.94 -5.95 7.52
C LEU A 120 4.28 -5.30 7.20
N TYR A 121 5.02 -5.90 6.28
CA TYR A 121 6.16 -5.28 5.61
C TYR A 121 5.68 -4.61 4.32
N THR A 122 6.14 -3.38 4.09
CA THR A 122 5.87 -2.64 2.86
C THR A 122 7.16 -2.06 2.32
N ALA A 123 7.39 -2.21 1.02
CA ALA A 123 8.48 -1.54 0.31
C ALA A 123 7.90 -0.72 -0.85
N THR A 124 8.23 0.56 -0.88
CA THR A 124 7.76 1.51 -1.90
C THR A 124 8.82 1.65 -2.98
N TYR A 125 8.43 1.44 -4.22
CA TYR A 125 9.26 1.62 -5.40
C TYR A 125 8.69 2.72 -6.27
N ILE A 126 9.57 3.61 -6.75
CA ILE A 126 9.22 4.72 -7.66
C ILE A 126 10.01 4.55 -8.93
N GLN A 127 9.33 4.60 -10.06
CA GLN A 127 9.97 4.53 -11.37
C GLN A 127 10.42 5.92 -11.84
N PRO A 128 11.69 6.13 -12.18
CA PRO A 128 12.18 7.37 -12.78
C PRO A 128 11.50 7.70 -14.13
N PRO A 129 11.51 8.98 -14.58
CA PRO A 129 11.90 10.16 -13.81
C PRO A 129 10.87 10.46 -12.71
N ARG A 130 11.35 10.89 -11.55
CA ARG A 130 10.51 11.29 -10.42
C ARG A 130 10.01 12.71 -10.61
N ILE A 131 8.79 12.98 -10.10
CA ILE A 131 8.22 14.34 -10.07
C ILE A 131 8.74 15.11 -8.86
N TYR A 132 8.87 14.41 -7.74
CA TYR A 132 9.36 15.00 -6.49
C TYR A 132 10.87 14.76 -6.32
N PRO A 133 11.58 15.72 -5.70
CA PRO A 133 13.01 15.57 -5.42
C PRO A 133 13.31 14.25 -4.73
N GLU A 134 14.41 13.64 -5.12
CA GLU A 134 14.83 12.39 -4.50
C GLU A 134 15.32 12.64 -3.07
N PRO A 135 14.81 11.92 -2.07
CA PRO A 135 15.44 11.91 -0.77
C PRO A 135 16.85 11.30 -0.88
N PRO A 136 17.78 11.67 -0.01
CA PRO A 136 19.10 11.02 0.04
C PRO A 136 18.94 9.51 0.23
N ALA A 137 19.88 8.73 -0.30
CA ALA A 137 19.88 7.29 -0.12
C ALA A 137 19.88 6.93 1.38
N ARG A 138 18.88 6.17 1.81
CA ARG A 138 18.67 5.79 3.21
C ARG A 138 19.09 4.35 3.49
N PHE A 139 19.51 3.62 2.46
CA PHE A 139 19.80 2.20 2.56
C PHE A 139 21.31 1.96 2.48
N ARG A 140 21.77 1.03 3.29
CA ARG A 140 23.14 0.52 3.24
C ARG A 140 23.11 -0.94 2.83
N ALA A 141 23.90 -1.30 1.82
CA ALA A 141 24.06 -2.70 1.45
C ALA A 141 24.78 -3.48 2.54
N VAL A 142 24.31 -4.70 2.80
CA VAL A 142 25.00 -5.70 3.60
C VAL A 142 25.36 -6.84 2.64
N GLY A 143 26.64 -6.98 2.32
CA GLY A 143 27.13 -7.93 1.33
C GLY A 143 27.30 -7.34 -0.06
N SER A 144 27.61 -8.21 -1.03
CA SER A 144 27.77 -7.83 -2.45
C SER A 144 26.42 -7.78 -3.15
N LEU A 145 26.20 -6.72 -3.91
CA LEU A 145 25.01 -6.53 -4.74
C LEU A 145 25.38 -6.64 -6.22
N ASN A 146 24.49 -7.22 -7.02
CA ASN A 146 24.58 -7.17 -8.47
C ASN A 146 24.14 -5.78 -9.00
N GLU A 147 24.28 -5.55 -10.30
CA GLU A 147 23.98 -4.26 -10.93
C GLU A 147 22.48 -3.87 -10.81
N ILE A 148 21.58 -4.85 -10.94
CA ILE A 148 20.13 -4.63 -10.82
C ILE A 148 19.79 -4.19 -9.40
N GLU A 149 20.32 -4.88 -8.40
CA GLU A 149 20.11 -4.57 -6.98
C GLU A 149 20.65 -3.19 -6.63
N ARG A 150 21.85 -2.83 -7.08
CA ARG A 150 22.43 -1.49 -6.90
C ARG A 150 21.52 -0.43 -7.50
N THR A 151 21.08 -0.61 -8.74
CA THR A 151 20.19 0.33 -9.42
C THR A 151 18.87 0.48 -8.69
N ALA A 152 18.25 -0.63 -8.27
CA ALA A 152 16.98 -0.61 -7.53
C ALA A 152 17.11 0.06 -6.15
N MET A 153 18.24 -0.11 -5.48
CA MET A 153 18.51 0.50 -4.17
C MET A 153 19.15 1.89 -4.25
N ARG A 154 19.49 2.36 -5.44
CA ARG A 154 20.15 3.67 -5.66
C ARG A 154 21.53 3.78 -4.99
N LEU A 155 22.32 2.72 -5.04
CA LEU A 155 23.67 2.61 -4.47
C LEU A 155 24.74 2.58 -5.57
#